data_88a96705175906f8f351339ae730f6b9
#
_entry.id   88a96705175906f8f351339ae730f6b9
#
_cell.length_a   1.000
_cell.length_b   1.000
_cell.length_c   1.000
_cell.angle_alpha   90.00
_cell.angle_beta   90.00
_cell.angle_gamma   90.00
#
_symmetry.space_group_name_H-M   'P 1'
#
loop_
_entity.id
_entity.type
_entity.pdbx_description
1 polymer ?
#
loop_
_entity_poly.entity_id
_entity_poly.type
_entity_poly.pdbx_seq_one_letter_code
_entity_poly.pdbx_strand_id
1 'polypeptide(L)'
;MKKVRGAFLLILLSLLFFASRAFALDFSEYENSVLQEVFRVRLEARKFSSNSESLKFVRNSRAKILSESVMGKISDEAKITFENFFVWEEFHFLWEDNPDDDAAWDSLDNQHKKCMQYGAAHLDEEKNIYHSLSMLELANSFMPKMKFSDVVKIGLEEKKFYDSIIENDSANCTTYFNAALWYHFAPAIGGGSESKAEKYFSEALKKASTDYEKFFANFYFSQFEFDRGEKASFEKYFSAAEKILPESGFLEFTRRLNKAGFSYLEYTKNREKVEKSLNRR
;
A
#
# COMPACT_ATOMS: atom_id res chain seq x y z
N MET A 1 -19.68 9.27 15.45
CA MET A 1 -19.08 10.57 15.10
C MET A 1 -18.02 11.13 16.07
N LYS A 2 -18.09 10.96 17.39
CA LYS A 2 -17.04 11.44 18.33
C LYS A 2 -15.74 10.65 18.25
N LYS A 3 -15.77 9.32 18.00
CA LYS A 3 -14.58 8.46 17.87
C LYS A 3 -13.70 8.82 16.66
N VAL A 4 -14.31 9.18 15.51
CA VAL A 4 -13.61 9.55 14.29
C VAL A 4 -12.80 10.85 14.41
N ARG A 5 -13.25 11.81 15.26
CA ARG A 5 -12.52 13.07 15.47
C ARG A 5 -11.19 12.91 16.24
N GLY A 6 -11.10 11.91 17.12
CA GLY A 6 -9.86 11.60 17.84
C GLY A 6 -8.80 10.95 16.96
N ALA A 7 -9.21 9.99 16.13
CA ALA A 7 -8.32 9.33 15.16
C ALA A 7 -7.73 10.34 14.15
N PHE A 8 -8.52 11.31 13.72
CA PHE A 8 -8.13 12.35 12.78
C PHE A 8 -6.97 13.23 13.28
N LEU A 9 -7.05 13.74 14.52
CA LEU A 9 -5.96 14.57 15.10
C LEU A 9 -4.66 13.76 15.21
N LEU A 10 -4.77 12.45 15.49
CA LEU A 10 -3.64 11.53 15.59
C LEU A 10 -3.00 11.26 14.22
N ILE A 11 -3.78 11.06 13.16
CA ILE A 11 -3.26 10.87 11.78
C ILE A 11 -2.50 12.12 11.32
N LEU A 12 -3.02 13.30 11.61
CA LEU A 12 -2.38 14.56 11.27
C LEU A 12 -1.04 14.75 12.00
N LEU A 13 -0.97 14.37 13.27
CA LEU A 13 0.26 14.37 14.05
C LEU A 13 1.28 13.36 13.48
N SER A 14 0.83 12.15 13.06
CA SER A 14 1.75 11.16 12.47
C SER A 14 2.46 11.69 11.22
N LEU A 15 1.73 12.38 10.34
CA LEU A 15 2.29 12.91 9.10
C LEU A 15 3.24 14.08 9.32
N LEU A 16 3.04 14.88 10.37
CA LEU A 16 3.97 15.94 10.75
C LEU A 16 5.34 15.38 11.22
N PHE A 17 5.38 14.14 11.74
CA PHE A 17 6.62 13.46 12.11
C PHE A 17 7.41 12.92 10.91
N PHE A 18 6.77 12.69 9.75
CA PHE A 18 7.44 12.20 8.53
C PHE A 18 8.26 13.27 7.81
N ALA A 19 7.91 14.55 7.97
CA ALA A 19 8.53 15.63 7.19
C ALA A 19 9.97 15.95 7.60
N SER A 20 10.48 15.40 8.71
CA SER A 20 11.72 15.92 9.27
C SER A 20 12.98 15.09 9.03
N ARG A 21 12.96 13.78 8.81
CA ARG A 21 14.20 12.99 8.55
C ARG A 21 13.89 11.54 8.11
N ALA A 22 13.46 11.33 6.87
CA ALA A 22 13.45 9.98 6.30
C ALA A 22 14.81 9.71 5.63
N PHE A 23 15.77 9.18 6.36
CA PHE A 23 17.02 8.67 5.83
C PHE A 23 17.31 7.27 6.38
N ALA A 24 17.48 6.42 5.47
CA ALA A 24 17.97 5.06 5.40
C ALA A 24 18.73 4.54 6.64
N LEU A 25 18.04 4.24 7.72
CA LEU A 25 18.46 3.13 8.55
C LEU A 25 17.99 1.85 7.85
N ASP A 26 18.91 1.06 7.33
CA ASP A 26 18.59 -0.24 6.81
C ASP A 26 18.24 -1.19 7.96
N PHE A 27 17.22 -1.99 7.78
CA PHE A 27 17.02 -3.15 8.66
C PHE A 27 18.25 -4.05 8.63
N SER A 28 18.53 -4.73 9.72
CA SER A 28 19.57 -5.76 9.75
C SER A 28 19.33 -6.84 8.69
N GLU A 29 20.33 -7.61 8.32
CA GLU A 29 20.18 -8.71 7.35
C GLU A 29 19.05 -9.69 7.76
N TYR A 30 18.94 -9.97 9.07
CA TYR A 30 17.88 -10.83 9.58
C TYR A 30 16.50 -10.18 9.43
N GLU A 31 16.34 -8.91 9.79
CA GLU A 31 15.08 -8.17 9.65
C GLU A 31 14.70 -8.02 8.17
N ASN A 32 15.66 -7.79 7.29
CA ASN A 32 15.43 -7.78 5.85
C ASN A 32 14.96 -9.15 5.34
N SER A 33 15.49 -10.26 5.87
CA SER A 33 15.01 -11.59 5.52
C SER A 33 13.56 -11.82 5.96
N VAL A 34 13.18 -11.34 7.13
CA VAL A 34 11.78 -11.38 7.63
C VAL A 34 10.88 -10.49 6.78
N LEU A 35 11.33 -9.28 6.41
CA LEU A 35 10.58 -8.37 5.52
C LEU A 35 10.29 -9.04 4.16
N GLN A 36 11.27 -9.74 3.58
CA GLN A 36 11.07 -10.47 2.33
C GLN A 36 10.01 -11.58 2.47
N GLU A 37 9.95 -12.27 3.62
CA GLU A 37 8.90 -13.22 3.90
C GLU A 37 7.51 -12.54 4.03
N VAL A 38 7.44 -11.37 4.67
CA VAL A 38 6.21 -10.56 4.71
C VAL A 38 5.75 -10.20 3.30
N PHE A 39 6.65 -9.72 2.45
CA PHE A 39 6.34 -9.38 1.06
C PHE A 39 5.96 -10.59 0.22
N ARG A 40 6.59 -11.74 0.43
CA ARG A 40 6.20 -12.99 -0.20
C ARG A 40 4.77 -13.38 0.17
N VAL A 41 4.38 -13.25 1.45
CA VAL A 41 3.01 -13.54 1.88
C VAL A 41 2.01 -12.57 1.22
N ARG A 42 2.32 -11.29 1.16
CA ARG A 42 1.47 -10.30 0.49
C ARG A 42 1.28 -10.61 -0.99
N LEU A 43 2.33 -11.06 -1.67
CA LEU A 43 2.25 -11.49 -3.06
C LEU A 43 1.40 -12.77 -3.21
N GLU A 44 1.71 -13.80 -2.41
CA GLU A 44 1.03 -15.11 -2.51
C GLU A 44 -0.45 -15.05 -2.12
N ALA A 45 -0.83 -14.12 -1.23
CA ALA A 45 -2.23 -13.87 -0.91
C ALA A 45 -3.09 -13.50 -2.14
N ARG A 46 -2.47 -13.00 -3.20
CA ARG A 46 -3.14 -12.67 -4.47
C ARG A 46 -3.41 -13.88 -5.37
N LYS A 47 -2.93 -15.08 -5.01
CA LYS A 47 -3.21 -16.33 -5.76
C LYS A 47 -4.66 -16.78 -5.59
N PHE A 48 -5.22 -16.60 -4.40
CA PHE A 48 -6.54 -17.13 -4.07
C PHE A 48 -7.67 -16.39 -4.80
N SER A 49 -8.74 -17.15 -5.07
CA SER A 49 -9.91 -16.62 -5.76
C SER A 49 -10.95 -16.01 -4.81
N SER A 50 -10.78 -16.20 -3.49
CA SER A 50 -11.66 -15.62 -2.47
C SER A 50 -10.86 -14.88 -1.39
N ASN A 51 -11.43 -13.78 -0.90
CA ASN A 51 -10.85 -13.00 0.20
C ASN A 51 -10.74 -13.83 1.49
N SER A 52 -11.67 -14.76 1.73
CA SER A 52 -11.65 -15.66 2.89
C SER A 52 -10.43 -16.58 2.89
N GLU A 53 -10.06 -17.14 1.72
CA GLU A 53 -8.86 -17.97 1.59
C GLU A 53 -7.58 -17.15 1.73
N SER A 54 -7.53 -15.97 1.10
CA SER A 54 -6.45 -15.00 1.24
C SER A 54 -6.23 -14.60 2.69
N LEU A 55 -7.30 -14.24 3.39
CA LEU A 55 -7.28 -13.85 4.80
C LEU A 55 -6.77 -14.99 5.70
N LYS A 56 -7.26 -16.21 5.48
CA LYS A 56 -6.80 -17.41 6.23
C LYS A 56 -5.31 -17.65 6.00
N PHE A 57 -4.84 -17.52 4.76
CA PHE A 57 -3.44 -17.68 4.42
C PHE A 57 -2.58 -16.61 5.11
N VAL A 58 -2.99 -15.33 5.05
CA VAL A 58 -2.28 -14.21 5.68
C VAL A 58 -2.18 -14.41 7.19
N ARG A 59 -3.28 -14.74 7.89
CA ARG A 59 -3.31 -14.97 9.33
C ARG A 59 -2.41 -16.10 9.78
N ASN A 60 -2.45 -17.22 9.05
CA ASN A 60 -1.59 -18.37 9.33
C ASN A 60 -0.10 -18.04 9.11
N SER A 61 0.22 -17.28 8.08
CA SER A 61 1.57 -16.82 7.79
C SER A 61 2.08 -15.83 8.82
N ARG A 62 1.24 -14.84 9.21
CA ARG A 62 1.54 -13.88 10.28
C ARG A 62 1.91 -14.59 11.57
N ALA A 63 1.10 -15.57 12.01
CA ALA A 63 1.36 -16.32 13.24
C ALA A 63 2.72 -17.06 13.24
N LYS A 64 3.20 -17.50 12.07
CA LYS A 64 4.51 -18.13 11.91
C LYS A 64 5.64 -17.11 11.86
N ILE A 65 5.50 -16.08 11.03
CA ILE A 65 6.53 -15.07 10.78
C ILE A 65 6.72 -14.18 12.01
N LEU A 66 5.65 -13.81 12.71
CA LEU A 66 5.71 -13.03 13.93
C LEU A 66 5.64 -13.90 15.20
N SER A 67 6.21 -15.10 15.15
CA SER A 67 6.34 -15.97 16.34
C SER A 67 7.27 -15.35 17.39
N GLU A 68 7.13 -15.74 18.66
CA GLU A 68 7.96 -15.24 19.75
C GLU A 68 9.47 -15.37 19.48
N SER A 69 9.88 -16.46 18.83
CA SER A 69 11.27 -16.72 18.45
C SER A 69 11.83 -15.73 17.42
N VAL A 70 10.99 -15.15 16.57
CA VAL A 70 11.35 -14.10 15.61
C VAL A 70 11.27 -12.74 16.29
N MET A 71 10.15 -12.46 16.97
CA MET A 71 9.90 -11.19 17.65
C MET A 71 10.96 -10.85 18.70
N GLY A 72 11.58 -11.85 19.33
CA GLY A 72 12.70 -11.65 20.28
C GLY A 72 14.02 -11.27 19.64
N LYS A 73 14.16 -11.31 18.28
CA LYS A 73 15.42 -11.07 17.54
C LYS A 73 15.41 -9.82 16.67
N ILE A 74 14.29 -9.14 16.56
CA ILE A 74 14.11 -7.96 15.71
C ILE A 74 13.84 -6.71 16.57
N SER A 75 14.18 -5.55 16.03
CA SER A 75 13.95 -4.25 16.65
C SER A 75 12.47 -3.94 16.82
N ASP A 76 12.14 -3.01 17.71
CA ASP A 76 10.75 -2.59 17.89
C ASP A 76 10.20 -1.87 16.66
N GLU A 77 11.04 -1.18 15.90
CA GLU A 77 10.66 -0.61 14.61
C GLU A 77 10.27 -1.68 13.60
N ALA A 78 11.08 -2.73 13.46
CA ALA A 78 10.78 -3.85 12.57
C ALA A 78 9.50 -4.59 12.97
N LYS A 79 9.29 -4.82 14.29
CA LYS A 79 8.06 -5.43 14.81
C LYS A 79 6.81 -4.66 14.36
N ILE A 80 6.81 -3.35 14.61
CA ILE A 80 5.68 -2.48 14.27
C ILE A 80 5.48 -2.45 12.76
N THR A 81 6.56 -2.34 11.99
CA THR A 81 6.51 -2.31 10.52
C THR A 81 5.88 -3.58 9.95
N PHE A 82 6.32 -4.74 10.41
CA PHE A 82 5.80 -6.02 9.93
C PHE A 82 4.36 -6.26 10.38
N GLU A 83 4.01 -5.87 11.62
CA GLU A 83 2.62 -5.87 12.08
C GLU A 83 1.74 -4.95 11.21
N ASN A 84 2.21 -3.76 10.84
CA ASN A 84 1.48 -2.83 9.98
C ASN A 84 1.11 -3.49 8.64
N PHE A 85 2.08 -4.11 7.98
CA PHE A 85 1.83 -4.78 6.70
C PHE A 85 0.81 -5.91 6.83
N PHE A 86 0.87 -6.71 7.89
CA PHE A 86 -0.11 -7.77 8.10
C PHE A 86 -1.50 -7.25 8.46
N VAL A 87 -1.59 -6.25 9.34
CA VAL A 87 -2.88 -5.65 9.71
C VAL A 87 -3.53 -4.98 8.52
N TRP A 88 -2.75 -4.28 7.68
CA TRP A 88 -3.24 -3.70 6.45
C TRP A 88 -3.77 -4.77 5.48
N GLU A 89 -3.03 -5.85 5.31
CA GLU A 89 -3.41 -6.95 4.41
C GLU A 89 -4.69 -7.65 4.88
N GLU A 90 -4.82 -7.93 6.20
CA GLU A 90 -6.03 -8.49 6.77
C GLU A 90 -7.22 -7.54 6.64
N PHE A 91 -7.00 -6.25 6.92
CA PHE A 91 -8.01 -5.21 6.74
C PHE A 91 -8.50 -5.13 5.31
N HIS A 92 -7.59 -5.17 4.33
CA HIS A 92 -7.92 -5.10 2.92
C HIS A 92 -8.93 -6.20 2.50
N PHE A 93 -8.66 -7.45 2.85
CA PHE A 93 -9.56 -8.56 2.51
C PHE A 93 -10.90 -8.51 3.25
N LEU A 94 -10.91 -8.10 4.52
CA LEU A 94 -12.15 -7.91 5.28
C LEU A 94 -12.98 -6.76 4.70
N TRP A 95 -12.35 -5.65 4.38
CA TRP A 95 -12.99 -4.48 3.79
C TRP A 95 -13.54 -4.77 2.38
N GLU A 96 -12.85 -5.58 1.60
CA GLU A 96 -13.34 -6.03 0.30
C GLU A 96 -14.62 -6.89 0.43
N ASP A 97 -14.77 -7.68 1.47
CA ASP A 97 -15.98 -8.47 1.72
C ASP A 97 -17.09 -7.62 2.37
N ASN A 98 -16.74 -6.80 3.35
CA ASN A 98 -17.66 -5.93 4.08
C ASN A 98 -17.01 -4.61 4.50
N PRO A 99 -17.23 -3.51 3.74
CA PRO A 99 -16.65 -2.20 4.06
C PRO A 99 -17.06 -1.62 5.42
N ASP A 100 -18.15 -2.12 6.01
CA ASP A 100 -18.69 -1.67 7.29
C ASP A 100 -18.33 -2.62 8.47
N ASP A 101 -17.38 -3.54 8.30
CA ASP A 101 -16.92 -4.43 9.37
C ASP A 101 -16.24 -3.65 10.49
N ASP A 102 -16.94 -3.47 11.61
CA ASP A 102 -16.43 -2.73 12.78
C ASP A 102 -15.16 -3.36 13.36
N ALA A 103 -15.04 -4.69 13.35
CA ALA A 103 -13.86 -5.38 13.89
C ALA A 103 -12.61 -5.14 13.02
N ALA A 104 -12.78 -5.08 11.70
CA ALA A 104 -11.69 -4.72 10.79
C ALA A 104 -11.22 -3.29 11.04
N TRP A 105 -12.15 -2.34 11.18
CA TRP A 105 -11.83 -0.93 11.49
C TRP A 105 -11.19 -0.75 12.87
N ASP A 106 -11.68 -1.46 13.90
CA ASP A 106 -11.09 -1.43 15.23
C ASP A 106 -9.66 -2.00 15.24
N SER A 107 -9.38 -3.06 14.48
CA SER A 107 -8.04 -3.61 14.31
C SER A 107 -7.07 -2.60 13.69
N LEU A 108 -7.50 -1.95 12.61
CA LEU A 108 -6.72 -0.90 11.92
C LEU A 108 -6.43 0.28 12.86
N ASP A 109 -7.45 0.79 13.58
CA ASP A 109 -7.32 1.90 14.52
C ASP A 109 -6.38 1.57 15.69
N ASN A 110 -6.47 0.35 16.22
CA ASN A 110 -5.58 -0.10 17.29
C ASN A 110 -4.13 -0.18 16.82
N GLN A 111 -3.87 -0.70 15.62
CA GLN A 111 -2.51 -0.72 15.07
C GLN A 111 -1.99 0.69 14.81
N HIS A 112 -2.81 1.56 14.23
CA HIS A 112 -2.44 2.96 14.04
C HIS A 112 -2.07 3.67 15.35
N LYS A 113 -2.83 3.43 16.44
CA LYS A 113 -2.49 3.97 17.77
C LYS A 113 -1.14 3.47 18.28
N LYS A 114 -0.82 2.19 18.11
CA LYS A 114 0.51 1.66 18.47
C LYS A 114 1.62 2.37 17.72
N CYS A 115 1.44 2.58 16.42
CA CYS A 115 2.39 3.32 15.60
C CYS A 115 2.60 4.75 16.09
N MET A 116 1.53 5.44 16.47
CA MET A 116 1.59 6.79 17.01
C MET A 116 2.34 6.85 18.33
N GLN A 117 2.12 5.86 19.22
CA GLN A 117 2.85 5.77 20.49
C GLN A 117 4.35 5.52 20.25
N TYR A 118 4.67 4.63 19.31
CA TYR A 118 6.06 4.39 18.92
C TYR A 118 6.71 5.66 18.34
N GLY A 119 6.06 6.33 17.39
CA GLY A 119 6.55 7.57 16.81
C GLY A 119 6.79 8.67 17.84
N ALA A 120 5.87 8.82 18.81
CA ALA A 120 5.99 9.79 19.89
C ALA A 120 7.16 9.50 20.85
N ALA A 121 7.48 8.23 21.06
CA ALA A 121 8.61 7.82 21.90
C ALA A 121 9.98 7.96 21.19
N HIS A 122 10.00 8.04 19.86
CA HIS A 122 11.21 8.01 19.02
C HIS A 122 11.26 9.20 18.05
N LEU A 123 10.88 10.40 18.50
CA LEU A 123 10.69 11.60 17.65
C LEU A 123 11.97 12.03 16.91
N ASP A 124 13.11 11.91 17.53
CA ASP A 124 14.39 12.40 17.03
C ASP A 124 15.19 11.33 16.27
N GLU A 125 14.64 10.13 16.13
CA GLU A 125 15.28 9.01 15.47
C GLU A 125 14.93 8.98 13.98
N GLU A 126 15.92 8.66 13.15
CA GLU A 126 15.69 8.34 11.74
C GLU A 126 14.87 7.04 11.65
N LYS A 127 13.99 6.97 10.67
CA LYS A 127 13.10 5.81 10.47
C LYS A 127 13.46 5.06 9.19
N ASN A 128 13.31 3.74 9.26
CA ASN A 128 13.39 2.91 8.06
C ASN A 128 12.30 3.30 7.06
N ILE A 129 12.65 3.30 5.78
CA ILE A 129 11.72 3.68 4.70
C ILE A 129 10.47 2.78 4.68
N TYR A 130 10.60 1.48 4.96
CA TYR A 130 9.47 0.56 5.01
C TYR A 130 8.57 0.79 6.22
N HIS A 131 9.14 1.29 7.35
CA HIS A 131 8.32 1.75 8.47
C HIS A 131 7.42 2.89 8.02
N SER A 132 7.98 3.92 7.40
CA SER A 132 7.22 5.07 6.91
C SER A 132 6.17 4.67 5.86
N LEU A 133 6.53 3.81 4.90
CA LEU A 133 5.60 3.31 3.88
C LEU A 133 4.45 2.50 4.51
N SER A 134 4.74 1.64 5.49
CA SER A 134 3.70 0.86 6.19
C SER A 134 2.72 1.76 6.96
N MET A 135 3.23 2.85 7.54
CA MET A 135 2.40 3.86 8.20
C MET A 135 1.48 4.59 7.22
N LEU A 136 1.98 4.94 6.04
CA LEU A 136 1.19 5.57 4.99
C LEU A 136 0.08 4.63 4.48
N GLU A 137 0.36 3.34 4.29
CA GLU A 137 -0.65 2.34 3.93
C GLU A 137 -1.80 2.30 4.97
N LEU A 138 -1.47 2.27 6.27
CA LEU A 138 -2.49 2.32 7.33
C LEU A 138 -3.28 3.63 7.30
N ALA A 139 -2.61 4.79 7.17
CA ALA A 139 -3.23 6.10 7.15
C ALA A 139 -4.21 6.24 5.97
N ASN A 140 -3.80 5.79 4.79
CA ASN A 140 -4.60 5.86 3.56
C ASN A 140 -5.88 5.01 3.66
N SER A 141 -5.86 3.93 4.41
CA SER A 141 -7.04 3.09 4.65
C SER A 141 -8.18 3.84 5.35
N PHE A 142 -7.89 4.92 6.07
CA PHE A 142 -8.93 5.76 6.69
C PHE A 142 -9.54 6.81 5.75
N MET A 143 -8.95 7.07 4.59
CA MET A 143 -9.42 8.12 3.66
C MET A 143 -10.93 8.04 3.32
N PRO A 144 -11.52 6.84 3.11
CA PRO A 144 -12.95 6.74 2.83
C PRO A 144 -13.88 7.27 3.94
N LYS A 145 -13.38 7.31 5.18
CA LYS A 145 -14.12 7.82 6.36
C LYS A 145 -13.76 9.26 6.73
N MET A 146 -12.88 9.91 5.98
CA MET A 146 -12.41 11.26 6.26
C MET A 146 -13.20 12.34 5.53
N LYS A 147 -13.08 13.59 6.01
CA LYS A 147 -13.55 14.75 5.24
C LYS A 147 -12.59 15.03 4.11
N PHE A 148 -13.10 15.54 3.00
CA PHE A 148 -12.30 15.88 1.82
C PHE A 148 -11.09 16.80 2.15
N SER A 149 -11.28 17.82 2.99
CA SER A 149 -10.18 18.72 3.42
C SER A 149 -9.02 17.98 4.08
N ASP A 150 -9.33 16.91 4.78
CA ASP A 150 -8.38 16.11 5.54
C ASP A 150 -7.64 15.15 4.62
N VAL A 151 -8.35 14.56 3.66
CA VAL A 151 -7.75 13.76 2.58
C VAL A 151 -6.75 14.60 1.78
N VAL A 152 -7.12 15.83 1.40
CA VAL A 152 -6.21 16.75 0.67
C VAL A 152 -4.96 17.03 1.50
N LYS A 153 -5.10 17.31 2.79
CA LYS A 153 -3.96 17.61 3.66
C LYS A 153 -3.01 16.41 3.77
N ILE A 154 -3.54 15.21 4.00
CA ILE A 154 -2.76 13.97 4.04
C ILE A 154 -2.03 13.75 2.71
N GLY A 155 -2.75 13.87 1.58
CA GLY A 155 -2.15 13.70 0.27
C GLY A 155 -1.00 14.67 0.00
N LEU A 156 -1.08 15.93 0.48
CA LEU A 156 0.03 16.88 0.33
C LEU A 156 1.24 16.53 1.20
N GLU A 157 1.04 15.99 2.40
CA GLU A 157 2.16 15.53 3.23
C GLU A 157 2.80 14.26 2.65
N GLU A 158 2.01 13.33 2.10
CA GLU A 158 2.54 12.18 1.36
C GLU A 158 3.40 12.60 0.16
N LYS A 159 2.93 13.59 -0.59
CA LYS A 159 3.72 14.14 -1.71
C LYS A 159 5.09 14.62 -1.25
N LYS A 160 5.13 15.42 -0.18
CA LYS A 160 6.39 15.92 0.39
C LYS A 160 7.30 14.78 0.80
N PHE A 161 6.75 13.74 1.41
CA PHE A 161 7.49 12.55 1.81
C PHE A 161 8.13 11.86 0.59
N TYR A 162 7.32 11.55 -0.46
CA TYR A 162 7.86 10.90 -1.66
C TYR A 162 8.88 11.78 -2.39
N ASP A 163 8.58 13.07 -2.57
CA ASP A 163 9.50 14.00 -3.24
C ASP A 163 10.84 14.08 -2.47
N SER A 164 10.81 14.18 -1.15
CA SER A 164 12.01 14.24 -0.31
C SER A 164 12.90 13.00 -0.46
N ILE A 165 12.30 11.79 -0.45
CA ILE A 165 13.06 10.53 -0.57
C ILE A 165 13.64 10.38 -1.97
N ILE A 166 12.88 10.77 -3.00
CA ILE A 166 13.31 10.69 -4.40
C ILE A 166 14.43 11.70 -4.68
N GLU A 167 14.33 12.93 -4.17
CA GLU A 167 15.36 13.97 -4.31
C GLU A 167 16.67 13.61 -3.63
N ASN A 168 16.61 12.84 -2.55
CA ASN A 168 17.79 12.37 -1.82
C ASN A 168 18.36 11.03 -2.34
N ASP A 169 17.88 10.53 -3.47
CA ASP A 169 18.28 9.25 -4.11
C ASP A 169 18.15 8.02 -3.18
N SER A 170 17.28 8.09 -2.18
CA SER A 170 17.05 7.01 -1.21
C SER A 170 15.83 6.15 -1.57
N ALA A 171 15.16 6.45 -2.69
CA ALA A 171 13.93 5.78 -3.10
C ALA A 171 14.18 4.36 -3.60
N ASN A 172 13.45 3.40 -3.04
CA ASN A 172 13.36 2.02 -3.52
C ASN A 172 12.19 1.82 -4.51
N CYS A 173 12.03 0.60 -5.03
CA CYS A 173 10.93 0.26 -5.94
C CYS A 173 9.55 0.63 -5.36
N THR A 174 9.29 0.26 -4.11
CA THR A 174 8.01 0.50 -3.43
C THR A 174 7.71 2.00 -3.30
N THR A 175 8.71 2.82 -2.97
CA THR A 175 8.57 4.28 -2.94
C THR A 175 8.18 4.83 -4.31
N TYR A 176 8.86 4.39 -5.37
CA TYR A 176 8.59 4.89 -6.72
C TYR A 176 7.19 4.51 -7.22
N PHE A 177 6.72 3.27 -7.05
CA PHE A 177 5.38 2.95 -7.53
C PHE A 177 4.28 3.62 -6.69
N ASN A 178 4.46 3.80 -5.37
CA ASN A 178 3.52 4.56 -4.54
C ASN A 178 3.50 6.05 -4.91
N ALA A 179 4.66 6.66 -5.16
CA ALA A 179 4.73 8.02 -5.68
C ALA A 179 4.03 8.14 -7.05
N ALA A 180 4.21 7.16 -7.94
CA ALA A 180 3.54 7.13 -9.23
C ALA A 180 2.01 7.09 -9.08
N LEU A 181 1.50 6.24 -8.17
CA LEU A 181 0.07 6.19 -7.84
C LEU A 181 -0.43 7.52 -7.28
N TRP A 182 0.34 8.15 -6.38
CA TRP A 182 -0.01 9.46 -5.86
C TRP A 182 -0.15 10.50 -6.99
N TYR A 183 0.83 10.59 -7.90
CA TYR A 183 0.81 11.54 -9.02
C TYR A 183 -0.31 11.25 -10.03
N HIS A 184 -0.72 10.00 -10.17
CA HIS A 184 -1.86 9.60 -11.00
C HIS A 184 -3.20 9.98 -10.37
N PHE A 185 -3.38 9.75 -9.07
CA PHE A 185 -4.67 10.00 -8.39
C PHE A 185 -4.91 11.45 -8.02
N ALA A 186 -3.84 12.22 -7.77
CA ALA A 186 -3.97 13.61 -7.39
C ALA A 186 -4.50 14.46 -8.56
N PRO A 187 -5.45 15.37 -8.32
CA PRO A 187 -5.87 16.31 -9.36
C PRO A 187 -4.70 17.25 -9.74
N ALA A 188 -4.68 17.74 -10.98
CA ALA A 188 -3.61 18.62 -11.48
C ALA A 188 -3.41 19.88 -10.59
N ILE A 189 -4.50 20.45 -10.05
CA ILE A 189 -4.44 21.59 -9.12
C ILE A 189 -3.75 21.23 -7.79
N GLY A 190 -3.77 19.94 -7.41
CA GLY A 190 -3.08 19.39 -6.23
C GLY A 190 -1.64 18.96 -6.52
N GLY A 191 -1.19 19.07 -7.77
CA GLY A 191 0.15 18.68 -8.21
C GLY A 191 0.22 17.31 -8.88
N GLY A 192 -0.93 16.69 -9.19
CA GLY A 192 -1.00 15.47 -10.00
C GLY A 192 -0.38 15.66 -11.38
N SER A 193 0.25 14.62 -11.92
CA SER A 193 0.97 14.67 -13.20
C SER A 193 1.13 13.29 -13.80
N GLU A 194 0.48 13.04 -14.93
CA GLU A 194 0.63 11.76 -15.65
C GLU A 194 2.07 11.52 -16.10
N SER A 195 2.79 12.55 -16.54
CA SER A 195 4.18 12.41 -16.96
C SER A 195 5.11 12.03 -15.81
N LYS A 196 4.86 12.56 -14.60
CA LYS A 196 5.61 12.13 -13.40
C LYS A 196 5.21 10.72 -12.98
N ALA A 197 3.93 10.37 -13.03
CA ALA A 197 3.45 9.01 -12.74
C ALA A 197 4.14 7.99 -13.66
N GLU A 198 4.14 8.21 -14.97
CA GLU A 198 4.81 7.35 -15.95
C GLU A 198 6.33 7.23 -15.67
N LYS A 199 7.00 8.36 -15.42
CA LYS A 199 8.43 8.36 -15.05
C LYS A 199 8.67 7.50 -13.82
N TYR A 200 7.86 7.65 -12.77
CA TYR A 200 8.09 6.95 -11.51
C TYR A 200 7.72 5.46 -11.60
N PHE A 201 6.71 5.06 -12.36
CA PHE A 201 6.49 3.65 -12.68
C PHE A 201 7.69 3.04 -13.42
N SER A 202 8.27 3.78 -14.36
CA SER A 202 9.48 3.33 -15.07
C SER A 202 10.68 3.17 -14.13
N GLU A 203 10.88 4.09 -13.18
CA GLU A 203 11.93 3.97 -12.16
C GLU A 203 11.67 2.82 -11.18
N ALA A 204 10.40 2.60 -10.77
CA ALA A 204 10.03 1.44 -9.96
C ALA A 204 10.45 0.12 -10.63
N LEU A 205 10.16 -0.05 -11.92
CA LEU A 205 10.56 -1.24 -12.66
C LEU A 205 12.09 -1.43 -12.73
N LYS A 206 12.86 -0.34 -12.86
CA LYS A 206 14.33 -0.42 -12.88
C LYS A 206 14.91 -0.85 -11.53
N LYS A 207 14.26 -0.44 -10.44
CA LYS A 207 14.70 -0.73 -9.07
C LYS A 207 14.11 -2.04 -8.50
N ALA A 208 13.14 -2.64 -9.17
CA ALA A 208 12.50 -3.87 -8.72
C ALA A 208 13.47 -5.05 -8.72
N SER A 209 13.73 -5.60 -7.54
CA SER A 209 14.67 -6.71 -7.31
C SER A 209 13.95 -8.03 -6.97
N THR A 210 12.90 -7.97 -6.18
CA THR A 210 12.14 -9.13 -5.71
C THR A 210 10.91 -9.42 -6.58
N ASP A 211 10.35 -10.61 -6.48
CA ASP A 211 9.12 -10.95 -7.21
C ASP A 211 7.92 -10.10 -6.75
N TYR A 212 7.85 -9.74 -5.46
CA TYR A 212 6.87 -8.80 -4.94
C TYR A 212 6.96 -7.45 -5.65
N GLU A 213 8.13 -6.85 -5.68
CA GLU A 213 8.36 -5.56 -6.30
C GLU A 213 8.08 -5.59 -7.81
N LYS A 214 8.61 -6.61 -8.50
CA LYS A 214 8.37 -6.79 -9.94
C LYS A 214 6.89 -6.98 -10.25
N PHE A 215 6.17 -7.75 -9.42
CA PHE A 215 4.73 -7.95 -9.59
C PHE A 215 3.97 -6.63 -9.47
N PHE A 216 4.10 -5.94 -8.34
CA PHE A 216 3.31 -4.73 -8.09
C PHE A 216 3.71 -3.56 -8.99
N ALA A 217 5.00 -3.39 -9.31
CA ALA A 217 5.43 -2.37 -10.27
C ALA A 217 4.84 -2.61 -11.68
N ASN A 218 4.88 -3.85 -12.18
CA ASN A 218 4.27 -4.19 -13.46
C ASN A 218 2.73 -4.09 -13.40
N PHE A 219 2.12 -4.59 -12.35
CA PHE A 219 0.68 -4.55 -12.17
C PHE A 219 0.13 -3.12 -12.19
N TYR A 220 0.63 -2.24 -11.32
CA TYR A 220 0.15 -0.86 -11.24
C TYR A 220 0.47 -0.07 -12.50
N PHE A 221 1.64 -0.29 -13.11
CA PHE A 221 1.95 0.37 -14.38
C PHE A 221 1.01 -0.10 -15.50
N SER A 222 0.67 -1.39 -15.54
CA SER A 222 -0.32 -1.88 -16.52
C SER A 222 -1.67 -1.17 -16.36
N GLN A 223 -2.15 -1.02 -15.14
CA GLN A 223 -3.45 -0.38 -14.87
C GLN A 223 -3.43 1.13 -15.18
N PHE A 224 -2.32 1.80 -14.96
CA PHE A 224 -2.10 3.17 -15.39
C PHE A 224 -2.14 3.30 -16.93
N GLU A 225 -1.46 2.41 -17.66
CA GLU A 225 -1.50 2.39 -19.13
C GLU A 225 -2.90 2.02 -19.68
N PHE A 226 -3.65 1.19 -18.94
CA PHE A 226 -5.05 0.90 -19.27
C PHE A 226 -5.90 2.17 -19.22
N ASP A 227 -5.78 2.99 -18.16
CA ASP A 227 -6.51 4.25 -18.01
C ASP A 227 -6.17 5.25 -19.11
N ARG A 228 -4.94 5.22 -19.63
CA ARG A 228 -4.49 6.04 -20.77
C ARG A 228 -4.91 5.51 -22.14
N GLY A 229 -5.46 4.30 -22.20
CA GLY A 229 -5.83 3.64 -23.46
C GLY A 229 -4.64 3.05 -24.24
N GLU A 230 -3.46 2.96 -23.63
CA GLU A 230 -2.21 2.46 -24.21
C GLU A 230 -2.15 0.93 -24.21
N LYS A 231 -2.94 0.30 -25.09
CA LYS A 231 -3.17 -1.15 -25.11
C LYS A 231 -1.91 -2.00 -25.16
N ALA A 232 -0.93 -1.61 -25.98
CA ALA A 232 0.31 -2.39 -26.12
C ALA A 232 1.14 -2.38 -24.85
N SER A 233 1.25 -1.23 -24.18
CA SER A 233 1.94 -1.06 -22.91
C SER A 233 1.19 -1.78 -21.80
N PHE A 234 -0.13 -1.65 -21.74
CA PHE A 234 -0.98 -2.40 -20.80
C PHE A 234 -0.70 -3.90 -20.89
N GLU A 235 -0.84 -4.51 -22.05
CA GLU A 235 -0.64 -5.97 -22.22
C GLU A 235 0.80 -6.39 -21.89
N LYS A 236 1.79 -5.58 -22.24
CA LYS A 236 3.20 -5.84 -21.91
C LYS A 236 3.39 -5.98 -20.40
N TYR A 237 2.94 -5.00 -19.62
CA TYR A 237 3.15 -4.98 -18.18
C TYR A 237 2.22 -5.94 -17.44
N PHE A 238 0.97 -6.07 -17.88
CA PHE A 238 0.04 -7.03 -17.29
C PHE A 238 0.53 -8.47 -17.45
N SER A 239 0.98 -8.84 -18.66
CA SER A 239 1.57 -10.17 -18.93
C SER A 239 2.87 -10.40 -18.14
N ALA A 240 3.64 -9.35 -17.85
CA ALA A 240 4.81 -9.48 -16.96
C ALA A 240 4.39 -9.81 -15.52
N ALA A 241 3.32 -9.20 -15.01
CA ALA A 241 2.77 -9.56 -13.70
C ALA A 241 2.20 -11.00 -13.69
N GLU A 242 1.47 -11.42 -14.74
CA GLU A 242 0.95 -12.79 -14.87
C GLU A 242 2.05 -13.86 -14.87
N LYS A 243 3.22 -13.57 -15.45
CA LYS A 243 4.37 -14.50 -15.43
C LYS A 243 4.95 -14.70 -14.04
N ILE A 244 4.86 -13.68 -13.19
CA ILE A 244 5.35 -13.75 -11.80
C ILE A 244 4.35 -14.50 -10.91
N LEU A 245 3.06 -14.26 -11.12
CA LEU A 245 1.99 -14.86 -10.32
C LEU A 245 0.94 -15.49 -11.26
N PRO A 246 1.24 -16.65 -11.87
CA PRO A 246 0.30 -17.36 -12.73
C PRO A 246 -0.91 -17.85 -11.91
N GLU A 247 -2.05 -17.99 -12.60
CA GLU A 247 -3.30 -18.51 -12.00
C GLU A 247 -3.79 -17.72 -10.78
N SER A 248 -3.50 -16.41 -10.77
CA SER A 248 -3.88 -15.50 -9.70
C SER A 248 -5.35 -15.11 -9.79
N GLY A 249 -6.12 -15.41 -8.74
CA GLY A 249 -7.52 -14.95 -8.63
C GLY A 249 -7.65 -13.44 -8.67
N PHE A 250 -6.67 -12.71 -8.10
CA PHE A 250 -6.59 -11.26 -8.18
C PHE A 250 -6.41 -10.73 -9.61
N LEU A 251 -5.51 -11.33 -10.39
CA LEU A 251 -5.32 -10.94 -11.81
C LEU A 251 -6.51 -11.33 -12.67
N GLU A 252 -7.14 -12.47 -12.40
CA GLU A 252 -8.39 -12.87 -13.07
C GLU A 252 -9.52 -11.87 -12.81
N PHE A 253 -9.69 -11.46 -11.56
CA PHE A 253 -10.64 -10.39 -11.20
C PHE A 253 -10.31 -9.10 -11.95
N THR A 254 -9.05 -8.68 -11.96
CA THR A 254 -8.62 -7.47 -12.67
C THR A 254 -8.88 -7.56 -14.16
N ARG A 255 -8.62 -8.70 -14.80
CA ARG A 255 -8.96 -8.89 -16.22
C ARG A 255 -10.45 -8.78 -16.49
N ARG A 256 -11.31 -9.24 -15.58
CA ARG A 256 -12.77 -9.03 -15.70
C ARG A 256 -13.13 -7.55 -15.62
N LEU A 257 -12.51 -6.78 -14.71
CA LEU A 257 -12.67 -5.33 -14.65
C LEU A 257 -12.26 -4.67 -15.97
N ASN A 258 -11.06 -5.00 -16.47
CA ASN A 258 -10.53 -4.42 -17.71
C ASN A 258 -11.41 -4.75 -18.92
N LYS A 259 -11.95 -5.98 -19.04
CA LYS A 259 -12.94 -6.36 -20.06
C LYS A 259 -14.22 -5.55 -19.96
N ALA A 260 -14.62 -5.14 -18.77
CA ALA A 260 -15.78 -4.28 -18.54
C ALA A 260 -15.49 -2.79 -18.76
N GLY A 261 -14.23 -2.42 -19.07
CA GLY A 261 -13.81 -1.05 -19.35
C GLY A 261 -13.34 -0.26 -18.14
N PHE A 262 -13.02 -0.94 -17.01
CA PHE A 262 -12.54 -0.31 -15.79
C PHE A 262 -11.13 -0.80 -15.46
N SER A 263 -10.24 0.11 -15.04
CA SER A 263 -8.97 -0.29 -14.43
C SER A 263 -9.20 -0.73 -12.97
N TYR A 264 -8.22 -1.45 -12.42
CA TYR A 264 -8.19 -1.69 -10.98
C TYR A 264 -8.04 -0.39 -10.18
N LEU A 265 -7.35 0.62 -10.73
CA LEU A 265 -7.18 1.94 -10.11
C LEU A 265 -8.52 2.70 -10.04
N GLU A 266 -9.35 2.63 -11.10
CA GLU A 266 -10.70 3.19 -11.04
C GLU A 266 -11.59 2.41 -10.06
N TYR A 267 -11.49 1.09 -10.03
CA TYR A 267 -12.21 0.25 -9.07
C TYR A 267 -11.91 0.66 -7.63
N THR A 268 -10.66 0.78 -7.25
CA THR A 268 -10.27 1.17 -5.88
C THR A 268 -10.78 2.56 -5.50
N LYS A 269 -10.83 3.49 -6.45
CA LYS A 269 -11.30 4.86 -6.25
C LYS A 269 -12.84 4.98 -6.19
N ASN A 270 -13.55 4.18 -6.99
CA ASN A 270 -14.98 4.34 -7.26
C ASN A 270 -15.73 3.00 -7.17
N ARG A 271 -15.38 2.16 -6.19
CA ARG A 271 -15.87 0.79 -6.06
C ARG A 271 -17.37 0.63 -6.28
N GLU A 272 -18.20 1.36 -5.51
CA GLU A 272 -19.64 1.26 -5.65
C GLU A 272 -20.16 1.54 -7.07
N LYS A 273 -19.59 2.54 -7.74
CA LYS A 273 -19.95 2.89 -9.13
C LYS A 273 -19.60 1.75 -10.07
N VAL A 274 -18.41 1.17 -9.92
CA VAL A 274 -17.93 0.08 -10.77
C VAL A 274 -18.75 -1.18 -10.54
N GLU A 275 -19.00 -1.58 -9.30
CA GLU A 275 -19.82 -2.76 -8.96
C GLU A 275 -21.26 -2.62 -9.48
N LYS A 276 -21.88 -1.45 -9.32
CA LYS A 276 -23.20 -1.17 -9.92
C LYS A 276 -23.19 -1.31 -11.44
N SER A 277 -22.10 -0.97 -12.10
CA SER A 277 -21.96 -1.08 -13.55
C SER A 277 -21.74 -2.53 -13.99
N LEU A 278 -21.00 -3.33 -13.23
CA LEU A 278 -20.79 -4.76 -13.48
C LEU A 278 -22.08 -5.57 -13.31
N ASN A 279 -22.89 -5.26 -12.30
CA ASN A 279 -24.15 -5.95 -12.02
C ASN A 279 -25.29 -5.60 -12.99
N ARG A 280 -25.12 -4.57 -13.83
CA ARG A 280 -26.11 -4.18 -14.86
C ARG A 280 -25.83 -4.79 -16.24
N ARG A 281 -24.70 -5.47 -16.40
CA ARG A 281 -24.30 -6.18 -17.63
C ARG A 281 -24.47 -7.68 -17.49
#